data_4b41553b5bd76712fbda9b3ea52cd924
#
_entry.id   4b41553b5bd76712fbda9b3ea52cd924
#
_cell.length_a   1.000
_cell.length_b   1.000
_cell.length_c   1.000
_cell.angle_alpha   90.00
_cell.angle_beta   90.00
_cell.angle_gamma   90.00
#
_symmetry.space_group_name_H-M   'P 1'
#
loop_
_entity.id
_entity.type
_entity.pdbx_description
1 polymer ?
#
loop_
_entity_poly.entity_id
_entity_poly.type
_entity_poly.pdbx_seq_one_letter_code
_entity_poly.pdbx_strand_id
1 'polypeptide(L)'
;MKQKWIDAFMDTAERFAQLSSAKRLHVGAVVVKDNRIISIGYNGMPSGWTNECENIVQHSDDTVTTVTKDEVIHAEANAIIKLARDGESGNGSSLFCTHAPCIHCAKLIHGAGIEKVYYRHSYRDDDGLSFLQKCKINVEKVDSNSIMN
;
A
#
# COMPACT_ATOMS: atom_id res chain seq x y z
N MET A 1 -9.43 7.45 16.05
CA MET A 1 -8.93 8.63 15.28
C MET A 1 -10.13 9.38 14.73
N LYS A 2 -10.09 10.70 14.74
CA LYS A 2 -11.19 11.52 14.19
C LYS A 2 -11.22 11.40 12.66
N GLN A 3 -12.41 11.40 12.07
CA GLN A 3 -12.61 11.19 10.62
C GLN A 3 -11.76 12.13 9.76
N LYS A 4 -11.67 13.40 10.13
CA LYS A 4 -10.86 14.38 9.38
C LYS A 4 -9.38 14.00 9.26
N TRP A 5 -8.82 13.30 10.26
CA TRP A 5 -7.45 12.81 10.21
C TRP A 5 -7.33 11.57 9.33
N ILE A 6 -8.31 10.67 9.42
CA ILE A 6 -8.40 9.48 8.55
C ILE A 6 -8.43 9.91 7.09
N ASP A 7 -9.29 10.87 6.76
CA ASP A 7 -9.42 11.40 5.40
C ASP A 7 -8.11 12.04 4.91
N ALA A 8 -7.48 12.86 5.76
CA ALA A 8 -6.23 13.55 5.40
C ALA A 8 -5.09 12.56 5.15
N PHE A 9 -4.93 11.53 5.99
CA PHE A 9 -3.88 10.52 5.79
C PHE A 9 -4.17 9.64 4.58
N MET A 10 -5.43 9.29 4.33
CA MET A 10 -5.81 8.54 3.15
C MET A 10 -5.59 9.35 1.86
N ASP A 11 -5.97 10.62 1.84
CA ASP A 11 -5.70 11.51 0.71
C ASP A 11 -4.20 11.68 0.47
N THR A 12 -3.40 11.69 1.54
CA THR A 12 -1.93 11.69 1.44
C THR A 12 -1.43 10.42 0.77
N ALA A 13 -1.95 9.25 1.14
CA ALA A 13 -1.61 7.99 0.48
C ALA A 13 -1.97 8.03 -1.02
N GLU A 14 -3.15 8.53 -1.38
CA GLU A 14 -3.56 8.70 -2.77
C GLU A 14 -2.63 9.66 -3.54
N ARG A 15 -2.22 10.74 -2.90
CA ARG A 15 -1.30 11.69 -3.54
C ARG A 15 0.05 11.05 -3.85
N PHE A 16 0.60 10.26 -2.93
CA PHE A 16 1.86 9.55 -3.16
C PHE A 16 1.74 8.39 -4.14
N ALA A 17 0.57 7.75 -4.23
CA ALA A 17 0.31 6.73 -5.24
C ALA A 17 0.56 7.25 -6.67
N GLN A 18 0.28 8.53 -6.92
CA GLN A 18 0.47 9.16 -8.22
C GLN A 18 1.94 9.28 -8.64
N LEU A 19 2.89 9.11 -7.72
CA LEU A 19 4.32 9.08 -8.02
C LEU A 19 4.77 7.75 -8.61
N SER A 20 3.94 6.71 -8.53
CA SER A 20 4.26 5.40 -9.10
C SER A 20 4.42 5.46 -10.61
N SER A 21 5.45 4.82 -11.13
CA SER A 21 5.67 4.66 -12.57
C SER A 21 4.92 3.45 -13.15
N ALA A 22 4.24 2.67 -12.33
CA ALA A 22 3.46 1.52 -12.79
C ALA A 22 2.31 1.98 -13.70
N LYS A 23 2.02 1.20 -14.72
CA LYS A 23 0.94 1.49 -15.67
C LYS A 23 -0.36 0.80 -15.28
N ARG A 24 -0.27 -0.37 -14.61
CA ARG A 24 -1.44 -1.17 -14.26
C ARG A 24 -2.20 -0.60 -13.07
N LEU A 25 -1.48 -0.21 -12.03
CA LEU A 25 -2.09 0.27 -10.80
C LEU A 25 -1.12 1.16 -10.02
N HIS A 26 -1.59 2.30 -9.56
CA HIS A 26 -0.85 3.20 -8.68
C HIS A 26 -1.33 2.98 -7.25
N VAL A 27 -0.42 2.54 -6.39
CA VAL A 27 -0.72 2.25 -4.99
C VAL A 27 0.17 3.11 -4.10
N GLY A 28 -0.41 3.67 -3.06
CA GLY A 28 0.29 4.46 -2.05
C GLY A 28 -0.01 3.95 -0.65
N ALA A 29 0.96 4.11 0.23
CA ALA A 29 0.85 3.72 1.63
C ALA A 29 1.50 4.74 2.55
N VAL A 30 0.86 5.01 3.68
CA VAL A 30 1.35 5.94 4.70
C VAL A 30 1.25 5.27 6.06
N VAL A 31 2.35 5.26 6.81
CA VAL A 31 2.38 4.74 8.19
C VAL A 31 2.31 5.93 9.16
N VAL A 32 1.36 5.88 10.07
CA VAL A 32 1.07 6.96 11.02
C VAL A 32 1.19 6.45 12.44
N LYS A 33 1.90 7.18 13.27
CA LYS A 33 2.07 6.91 14.70
C LYS A 33 1.95 8.22 15.48
N ASP A 34 1.12 8.24 16.51
CA ASP A 34 0.87 9.45 17.31
C ASP A 34 0.50 10.67 16.44
N ASN A 35 -0.39 10.48 15.47
CA ASN A 35 -0.83 11.48 14.49
C ASN A 35 0.30 12.06 13.62
N ARG A 36 1.43 11.39 13.53
CA ARG A 36 2.55 11.78 12.67
C ARG A 36 2.77 10.74 11.58
N ILE A 37 3.03 11.19 10.37
CA ILE A 37 3.49 10.32 9.30
C ILE A 37 4.94 9.94 9.58
N ILE A 38 5.20 8.65 9.76
CA ILE A 38 6.54 8.15 10.03
C ILE A 38 7.15 7.41 8.84
N SER A 39 6.35 7.03 7.85
CA SER A 39 6.84 6.47 6.59
C SER A 39 5.81 6.61 5.48
N ILE A 40 6.31 6.66 4.25
CA ILE A 40 5.51 6.73 3.03
C ILE A 40 6.09 5.75 2.03
N GLY A 41 5.22 5.07 1.29
CA GLY A 41 5.61 4.19 0.19
C GLY A 41 4.66 4.30 -0.99
N TYR A 42 5.16 4.02 -2.17
CA TYR A 42 4.36 3.79 -3.37
C TYR A 42 5.01 2.64 -4.16
N ASN A 43 4.21 1.97 -5.00
CA ASN A 43 4.72 0.81 -5.72
C ASN A 43 5.68 1.22 -6.84
N GLY A 44 6.75 0.46 -7.01
CA GLY A 44 7.75 0.74 -8.04
C GLY A 44 8.93 -0.20 -8.01
N MET A 45 9.78 -0.05 -9.00
CA MET A 45 11.03 -0.81 -9.11
C MET A 45 12.03 -0.40 -8.03
N PRO A 46 13.00 -1.27 -7.70
CA PRO A 46 14.07 -0.90 -6.78
C PRO A 46 14.78 0.38 -7.22
N SER A 47 15.23 1.17 -6.25
CA SER A 47 15.95 2.42 -6.52
C SER A 47 17.18 2.16 -7.40
N GLY A 48 17.36 2.96 -8.44
CA GLY A 48 18.44 2.82 -9.39
C GLY A 48 18.18 1.88 -10.57
N TRP A 49 17.05 1.15 -10.55
CA TRP A 49 16.61 0.33 -11.67
C TRP A 49 15.81 1.16 -12.68
N THR A 50 15.56 0.58 -13.88
CA THR A 50 14.57 1.15 -14.80
C THR A 50 13.21 1.25 -14.15
N ASN A 51 12.41 2.27 -14.52
CA ASN A 51 11.05 2.47 -14.00
C ASN A 51 9.99 1.64 -14.73
N GLU A 52 10.39 0.67 -15.55
CA GLU A 52 9.47 -0.21 -16.26
C GLU A 52 8.96 -1.32 -15.33
N CYS A 53 7.74 -1.15 -14.81
CA CYS A 53 7.16 -2.04 -13.81
C CYS A 53 6.48 -3.27 -14.41
N GLU A 54 6.23 -3.32 -15.71
CA GLU A 54 5.47 -4.38 -16.37
C GLU A 54 6.26 -5.04 -17.50
N ASN A 55 6.03 -6.35 -17.66
CA ASN A 55 6.41 -7.12 -18.83
C ASN A 55 5.23 -7.22 -19.79
N ILE A 56 5.53 -7.19 -21.08
CA ILE A 56 4.54 -7.45 -22.13
C ILE A 56 4.47 -8.96 -22.35
N VAL A 57 3.25 -9.51 -22.30
CA VAL A 57 2.99 -10.93 -22.58
C VAL A 57 2.16 -11.03 -23.81
N GLN A 58 2.69 -11.71 -24.85
CA GLN A 58 1.98 -12.00 -26.08
C GLN A 58 1.32 -13.37 -25.99
N HIS A 59 0.03 -13.45 -26.32
CA HIS A 59 -0.74 -14.68 -26.28
C HIS A 59 -0.85 -15.28 -27.70
N SER A 60 -1.18 -16.59 -27.78
CA SER A 60 -1.30 -17.33 -29.04
C SER A 60 -2.43 -16.86 -29.94
N ASP A 61 -3.40 -16.10 -29.41
CA ASP A 61 -4.53 -15.50 -30.16
C ASP A 61 -4.24 -14.08 -30.65
N ASP A 62 -2.96 -13.66 -30.67
CA ASP A 62 -2.45 -12.33 -31.03
C ASP A 62 -2.84 -11.21 -30.06
N THR A 63 -3.47 -11.54 -28.91
CA THR A 63 -3.69 -10.55 -27.85
C THR A 63 -2.41 -10.27 -27.06
N VAL A 64 -2.31 -9.05 -26.52
CA VAL A 64 -1.19 -8.60 -25.70
C VAL A 64 -1.72 -8.17 -24.34
N THR A 65 -1.12 -8.71 -23.27
CA THR A 65 -1.39 -8.27 -21.90
C THR A 65 -0.12 -7.82 -21.23
N THR A 66 -0.25 -7.14 -20.11
CA THR A 66 0.88 -6.75 -19.26
C THR A 66 0.82 -7.46 -17.92
N VAL A 67 1.99 -7.82 -17.40
CA VAL A 67 2.14 -8.47 -16.09
C VAL A 67 3.15 -7.66 -15.29
N THR A 68 2.83 -7.38 -14.04
CA THR A 68 3.76 -6.70 -13.12
C THR A 68 5.01 -7.55 -12.93
N LYS A 69 6.18 -6.94 -13.05
CA LYS A 69 7.46 -7.63 -12.80
C LYS A 69 7.56 -8.05 -11.33
N ASP A 70 8.22 -9.17 -11.09
CA ASP A 70 8.45 -9.69 -9.74
C ASP A 70 9.28 -8.75 -8.86
N GLU A 71 10.11 -7.91 -9.48
CA GLU A 71 10.99 -6.97 -8.82
C GLU A 71 10.28 -5.71 -8.31
N VAL A 72 9.03 -5.49 -8.72
CA VAL A 72 8.23 -4.36 -8.22
C VAL A 72 7.96 -4.55 -6.73
N ILE A 73 8.30 -3.53 -5.95
CA ILE A 73 8.06 -3.51 -4.51
C ILE A 73 6.70 -2.83 -4.28
N HIS A 74 5.81 -3.49 -3.56
CA HIS A 74 4.50 -2.93 -3.22
C HIS A 74 4.63 -1.71 -2.31
N ALA A 75 3.67 -0.83 -2.34
CA ALA A 75 3.67 0.41 -1.58
C ALA A 75 3.80 0.16 -0.07
N GLU A 76 3.05 -0.80 0.46
CA GLU A 76 3.07 -1.17 1.87
C GLU A 76 4.44 -1.70 2.28
N ALA A 77 5.01 -2.59 1.45
CA ALA A 77 6.35 -3.14 1.67
C ALA A 77 7.40 -2.03 1.66
N ASN A 78 7.34 -1.09 0.72
CA ASN A 78 8.24 0.05 0.67
C ASN A 78 8.16 0.90 1.94
N ALA A 79 6.97 1.21 2.42
CA ALA A 79 6.79 1.98 3.64
C ALA A 79 7.36 1.27 4.87
N ILE A 80 7.13 -0.03 5.00
CA ILE A 80 7.61 -0.85 6.13
C ILE A 80 9.13 -1.02 6.10
N ILE A 81 9.70 -1.27 4.93
CA ILE A 81 11.16 -1.43 4.77
C ILE A 81 11.89 -0.16 5.17
N LYS A 82 11.35 1.01 4.84
CA LYS A 82 11.93 2.29 5.24
C LYS A 82 11.94 2.47 6.75
N LEU A 83 10.92 2.00 7.47
CA LEU A 83 10.93 1.99 8.93
C LEU A 83 12.12 1.19 9.47
N ALA A 84 12.32 -0.01 8.94
CA ALA A 84 13.44 -0.86 9.35
C ALA A 84 14.80 -0.20 9.05
N ARG A 85 14.94 0.40 7.86
CA ARG A 85 16.19 1.06 7.45
C ARG A 85 16.54 2.27 8.32
N ASP A 86 15.53 3.04 8.72
CA ASP A 86 15.74 4.28 9.48
C ASP A 86 15.65 4.07 10.99
N GLY A 87 15.46 2.83 11.44
CA GLY A 87 15.40 2.50 12.88
C GLY A 87 14.14 3.00 13.58
N GLU A 88 13.06 3.27 12.83
CA GLU A 88 11.77 3.67 13.37
C GLU A 88 10.88 2.45 13.58
N SER A 89 10.29 2.32 14.77
CA SER A 89 9.39 1.20 15.06
C SER A 89 8.00 1.45 14.49
N GLY A 90 7.47 0.46 13.77
CA GLY A 90 6.06 0.44 13.34
C GLY A 90 5.09 -0.02 14.42
N ASN A 91 5.60 -0.43 15.59
CA ASN A 91 4.77 -0.98 16.65
C ASN A 91 3.73 0.04 17.14
N GLY A 92 2.46 -0.38 17.17
CA GLY A 92 1.36 0.47 17.59
C GLY A 92 0.92 1.51 16.56
N SER A 93 1.45 1.46 15.34
CA SER A 93 1.10 2.41 14.27
C SER A 93 -0.15 1.98 13.51
N SER A 94 -0.66 2.90 12.68
CA SER A 94 -1.72 2.65 11.69
C SER A 94 -1.17 2.77 10.27
N LEU A 95 -1.65 1.94 9.37
CA LEU A 95 -1.34 1.99 7.95
C LEU A 95 -2.54 2.49 7.16
N PHE A 96 -2.30 3.46 6.30
CA PHE A 96 -3.26 3.94 5.30
C PHE A 96 -2.78 3.51 3.93
N CYS A 97 -3.51 2.65 3.24
CA CYS A 97 -3.18 2.22 1.89
C CYS A 97 -4.34 2.47 0.94
N THR A 98 -4.03 2.88 -0.27
CA THR A 98 -5.04 3.20 -1.28
C THR A 98 -5.85 1.97 -1.67
N HIS A 99 -5.21 0.81 -1.70
CA HIS A 99 -5.79 -0.48 -2.04
C HIS A 99 -5.62 -1.47 -0.90
N ALA A 100 -6.59 -2.37 -0.74
CA ALA A 100 -6.49 -3.44 0.25
C ALA A 100 -5.20 -4.25 0.06
N PRO A 101 -4.43 -4.51 1.13
CA PRO A 101 -3.16 -5.20 1.01
C PRO A 101 -3.32 -6.66 0.56
N CYS A 102 -2.39 -7.13 -0.26
CA CYS A 102 -2.31 -8.55 -0.60
C CYS A 102 -1.81 -9.37 0.61
N ILE A 103 -1.89 -10.70 0.50
CA ILE A 103 -1.46 -11.59 1.59
C ILE A 103 0.01 -11.38 1.99
N HIS A 104 0.90 -11.11 1.02
CA HIS A 104 2.32 -10.88 1.30
C HIS A 104 2.54 -9.61 2.10
N CYS A 105 1.88 -8.51 1.74
CA CYS A 105 1.94 -7.26 2.48
C CYS A 105 1.25 -7.37 3.84
N ALA A 106 0.14 -8.11 3.94
CA ALA A 106 -0.54 -8.35 5.20
C ALA A 106 0.38 -9.02 6.25
N LYS A 107 1.20 -9.98 5.82
CA LYS A 107 2.19 -10.61 6.70
C LYS A 107 3.23 -9.61 7.20
N LEU A 108 3.71 -8.72 6.34
CA LEU A 108 4.65 -7.66 6.72
C LEU A 108 4.02 -6.67 7.70
N ILE A 109 2.77 -6.29 7.45
CA ILE A 109 1.99 -5.39 8.32
C ILE A 109 1.91 -5.97 9.74
N HIS A 110 1.53 -7.25 9.84
CA HIS A 110 1.48 -7.95 11.11
C HIS A 110 2.85 -7.98 11.79
N GLY A 111 3.89 -8.37 11.05
CA GLY A 111 5.25 -8.49 11.57
C GLY A 111 5.85 -7.16 12.03
N ALA A 112 5.43 -6.04 11.45
CA ALA A 112 5.87 -4.70 11.83
C ALA A 112 5.18 -4.14 13.09
N GLY A 113 4.19 -4.85 13.63
CA GLY A 113 3.45 -4.41 14.81
C GLY A 113 2.39 -3.33 14.51
N ILE A 114 1.99 -3.19 13.27
CA ILE A 114 0.91 -2.28 12.87
C ILE A 114 -0.40 -2.82 13.42
N GLU A 115 -1.17 -1.97 14.12
CA GLU A 115 -2.38 -2.38 14.83
C GLU A 115 -3.67 -2.11 14.06
N LYS A 116 -3.63 -1.19 13.10
CA LYS A 116 -4.82 -0.80 12.35
C LYS A 116 -4.46 -0.52 10.89
N VAL A 117 -5.35 -0.96 9.99
CA VAL A 117 -5.23 -0.74 8.56
C VAL A 117 -6.48 -0.06 8.03
N TYR A 118 -6.27 1.06 7.34
CA TYR A 118 -7.30 1.76 6.58
C TYR A 118 -7.02 1.57 5.10
N TYR A 119 -8.03 1.27 4.30
CA TYR A 119 -7.90 1.18 2.86
C TYR A 119 -9.10 1.79 2.15
N ARG A 120 -8.93 2.19 0.89
CA ARG A 120 -10.01 2.83 0.12
C ARG A 120 -10.57 1.93 -0.96
N HIS A 121 -9.72 1.29 -1.75
CA HIS A 121 -10.12 0.44 -2.88
C HIS A 121 -9.91 -1.02 -2.56
N SER A 122 -10.89 -1.86 -2.98
CA SER A 122 -10.76 -3.31 -2.86
C SER A 122 -9.66 -3.83 -3.76
N TYR A 123 -9.03 -4.94 -3.35
CA TYR A 123 -8.09 -5.69 -4.16
C TYR A 123 -8.81 -6.86 -4.84
N ARG A 124 -8.14 -7.55 -5.78
CA ARG A 124 -8.74 -8.66 -6.53
C ARG A 124 -9.20 -9.84 -5.66
N ASP A 125 -8.66 -9.99 -4.46
CA ASP A 125 -9.04 -10.99 -3.48
C ASP A 125 -9.01 -10.40 -2.06
N ASP A 126 -9.60 -11.13 -1.11
CA ASP A 126 -9.70 -10.71 0.29
C ASP A 126 -8.72 -11.45 1.21
N ASP A 127 -7.74 -12.17 0.67
CA ASP A 127 -6.83 -13.03 1.45
C ASP A 127 -6.01 -12.21 2.45
N GLY A 128 -5.54 -11.04 2.04
CA GLY A 128 -4.80 -10.12 2.92
C GLY A 128 -5.65 -9.60 4.05
N LEU A 129 -6.87 -9.16 3.76
CA LEU A 129 -7.80 -8.65 4.77
C LEU A 129 -8.18 -9.77 5.75
N SER A 130 -8.46 -10.97 5.26
CA SER A 130 -8.78 -12.13 6.09
C SER A 130 -7.64 -12.49 7.03
N PHE A 131 -6.40 -12.44 6.53
CA PHE A 131 -5.20 -12.66 7.34
C PHE A 131 -5.10 -11.63 8.47
N LEU A 132 -5.27 -10.36 8.16
CA LEU A 132 -5.19 -9.27 9.14
C LEU A 132 -6.27 -9.41 10.23
N GLN A 133 -7.49 -9.75 9.85
CA GLN A 133 -8.59 -9.98 10.79
C GLN A 133 -8.31 -11.15 11.72
N LYS A 134 -7.74 -12.25 11.20
CA LYS A 134 -7.32 -13.40 12.03
C LYS A 134 -6.19 -13.04 12.99
N CYS A 135 -5.34 -12.09 12.62
CA CYS A 135 -4.31 -11.52 13.49
C CYS A 135 -4.87 -10.49 14.49
N LYS A 136 -6.17 -10.25 14.50
CA LYS A 136 -6.85 -9.24 15.32
C LYS A 136 -6.39 -7.81 15.04
N ILE A 137 -5.93 -7.55 13.83
CA ILE A 137 -5.66 -6.20 13.35
C ILE A 137 -6.97 -5.61 12.87
N ASN A 138 -7.30 -4.42 13.36
CA ASN A 138 -8.51 -3.72 12.97
C ASN A 138 -8.37 -3.20 11.53
N VAL A 139 -9.32 -3.55 10.66
CA VAL A 139 -9.33 -3.17 9.25
C VAL A 139 -10.58 -2.35 8.96
N GLU A 140 -10.41 -1.20 8.33
CA GLU A 140 -11.51 -0.30 8.03
C GLU A 140 -11.41 0.23 6.59
N LYS A 141 -12.50 0.12 5.83
CA LYS A 141 -12.62 0.73 4.51
C LYS A 141 -13.03 2.18 4.65
N VAL A 142 -12.30 3.08 3.97
CA VAL A 142 -12.54 4.52 4.00
C VAL A 142 -13.19 4.95 2.69
N ASP A 143 -14.34 5.62 2.76
CA ASP A 143 -15.03 6.11 1.57
C ASP A 143 -14.29 7.27 0.90
N SER A 144 -14.55 7.43 -0.41
CA SER A 144 -13.94 8.47 -1.24
C SER A 144 -14.62 9.84 -1.04
N ASN A 145 -14.73 10.32 0.19
CA ASN A 145 -15.22 11.68 0.48
C ASN A 145 -14.06 12.66 0.38
N SER A 146 -13.46 12.75 -0.78
CA SER A 146 -12.33 13.62 -1.01
C SER A 146 -12.79 15.09 -1.05
N ILE A 147 -12.12 15.93 -0.27
CA ILE A 147 -12.23 17.40 -0.33
C ILE A 147 -11.60 17.92 -1.64
N MET A 148 -10.99 17.07 -2.41
CA MET A 148 -10.27 17.38 -3.65
C MET A 148 -11.17 17.40 -4.89
N ASN A 149 -12.46 17.65 -4.73
CA ASN A 149 -13.39 17.93 -5.82
C ASN A 149 -13.44 19.43 -6.12
#